data_6f2246ef8b22bb897e9ac85f6d708556
#
_entry.id   6f2246ef8b22bb897e9ac85f6d708556
#
_cell.length_a   1.000
_cell.length_b   1.000
_cell.length_c   1.000
_cell.angle_alpha   90.00
_cell.angle_beta   90.00
_cell.angle_gamma   90.00
#
_symmetry.space_group_name_H-M   'P 1'
#
loop_
_entity.id
_entity.type
_entity.pdbx_description
1 polymer ?
#
loop_
_entity_poly.entity_id
_entity_poly.type
_entity_poly.pdbx_seq_one_letter_code
_entity_poly.pdbx_strand_id
1 'polypeptide(L)'
;MIKGVNRTPTQASVTLKSATVKQAHISEKQLAETSLASMSSTASQSSSEKLHTTVLLEEAVHALAIKPSGVYVDATFGRGGHSRKILEKLDGNGRLIAFDRDLSALESSKSIQDQRFLMVHSHFAAMQTRLAEMGINQVDGILLDLGISSPQIDDASRGFSFRYDAPLDMRMDQSSGQTVAEFLSHTTEQHLAEVIKNYGEERFAKQIARAIITERNDGRPITTTGELAKIVASTVTRFEPGQNPATRTFQALRIYVNQELEELALTMPQCLALLAPQGRLAVISFHSLEDRIVKQFVRDQANRDDFPPNFPVRAADLPQPKLKGVGKTIKPSAKEVKANPRSRSAVLRVAERTDVV
;
A
#
# COMPACT_ATOMS: atom_id res chain seq x y z
N MET A 1 -6.15 -63.66 31.28
CA MET A 1 -6.46 -63.80 32.73
C MET A 1 -6.75 -62.43 33.30
N ILE A 2 -8.01 -62.24 33.68
CA ILE A 2 -8.48 -61.65 34.95
C ILE A 2 -8.46 -60.16 35.05
N LYS A 3 -9.59 -59.59 35.03
CA LYS A 3 -10.67 -58.91 35.80
C LYS A 3 -10.41 -57.41 35.84
N GLY A 4 -11.19 -56.54 35.37
CA GLY A 4 -12.61 -56.27 35.57
C GLY A 4 -12.97 -55.66 36.94
N VAL A 5 -13.14 -54.30 37.02
CA VAL A 5 -14.07 -53.71 38.01
C VAL A 5 -14.65 -52.38 37.44
N ASN A 6 -15.96 -52.43 37.22
CA ASN A 6 -16.87 -51.32 37.04
C ASN A 6 -17.06 -50.56 38.36
N ARG A 7 -17.15 -49.23 38.35
CA ARG A 7 -17.96 -48.46 39.32
C ARG A 7 -18.60 -47.25 38.64
N THR A 8 -19.90 -47.25 38.58
CA THR A 8 -20.83 -46.19 38.19
C THR A 8 -20.98 -45.08 39.23
N PRO A 9 -21.42 -43.87 38.84
CA PRO A 9 -21.44 -42.69 39.69
C PRO A 9 -22.73 -42.51 40.47
N THR A 10 -22.59 -41.98 41.67
CA THR A 10 -23.67 -41.61 42.58
C THR A 10 -24.21 -40.22 42.25
N GLN A 11 -25.52 -40.10 42.08
CA GLN A 11 -26.28 -38.87 41.98
C GLN A 11 -26.32 -38.13 43.34
N ALA A 12 -26.01 -36.85 43.33
CA ALA A 12 -26.33 -35.96 44.48
C ALA A 12 -27.33 -34.90 44.02
N SER A 13 -28.53 -35.00 44.53
CA SER A 13 -29.63 -34.05 44.40
C SER A 13 -29.34 -32.79 45.28
N VAL A 14 -29.42 -31.59 44.71
CA VAL A 14 -29.37 -30.33 45.46
C VAL A 14 -30.72 -29.59 45.27
N THR A 15 -31.32 -29.31 46.38
CA THR A 15 -32.64 -28.74 46.59
C THR A 15 -32.71 -27.25 46.20
N LEU A 16 -33.71 -26.87 45.40
CA LEU A 16 -34.07 -25.47 45.16
C LEU A 16 -34.68 -24.83 46.42
N LYS A 17 -34.10 -23.71 46.87
CA LYS A 17 -34.76 -22.79 47.78
C LYS A 17 -35.28 -21.59 46.97
N SER A 18 -36.61 -21.37 47.07
CA SER A 18 -37.34 -20.23 46.56
C SER A 18 -36.91 -18.91 47.23
N ALA A 19 -36.57 -17.91 46.44
CA ALA A 19 -36.39 -16.53 46.93
C ALA A 19 -37.45 -15.63 46.28
N THR A 20 -38.17 -14.98 47.13
CA THR A 20 -39.38 -14.13 46.95
C THR A 20 -39.04 -12.90 46.07
N VAL A 21 -39.86 -12.66 45.04
CA VAL A 21 -39.85 -11.46 44.21
C VAL A 21 -40.43 -10.30 45.02
N LYS A 22 -39.61 -9.24 45.28
CA LYS A 22 -40.09 -7.91 45.71
C LYS A 22 -40.23 -7.05 44.46
N GLN A 23 -41.44 -6.72 44.07
CA GLN A 23 -41.80 -5.69 43.12
C GLN A 23 -41.42 -4.33 43.70
N ALA A 24 -40.53 -3.61 43.04
CA ALA A 24 -40.27 -2.19 43.29
C ALA A 24 -40.98 -1.37 42.21
N HIS A 25 -41.93 -0.52 42.65
CA HIS A 25 -42.55 0.51 41.83
C HIS A 25 -41.50 1.54 41.42
N ILE A 26 -41.21 1.65 40.14
CA ILE A 26 -40.41 2.75 39.58
C ILE A 26 -41.39 3.82 39.12
N SER A 27 -41.24 5.04 39.60
CA SER A 27 -42.13 6.17 39.34
C SER A 27 -41.92 6.70 37.90
N GLU A 28 -43.02 7.13 37.26
CA GLU A 28 -43.06 7.68 35.90
C GLU A 28 -42.07 8.85 35.63
N LYS A 29 -41.53 9.45 36.68
CA LYS A 29 -40.55 10.52 36.57
C LYS A 29 -39.15 10.07 36.13
N GLN A 30 -38.79 8.80 36.39
CA GLN A 30 -37.47 8.23 35.94
C GLN A 30 -37.48 7.77 34.50
N LEU A 31 -38.65 7.49 33.90
CA LEU A 31 -38.79 7.12 32.49
C LEU A 31 -38.64 8.31 31.53
N ALA A 32 -38.97 9.54 32.01
CA ALA A 32 -38.81 10.75 31.19
C ALA A 32 -37.35 11.25 31.10
N GLU A 33 -36.55 11.05 32.13
CA GLU A 33 -35.12 11.44 32.12
C GLU A 33 -34.23 10.49 31.29
N THR A 34 -34.60 9.22 31.17
CA THR A 34 -33.86 8.23 30.34
C THR A 34 -34.15 8.42 28.86
N SER A 35 -35.31 8.98 28.50
CA SER A 35 -35.67 9.27 27.10
C SER A 35 -34.99 10.52 26.54
N LEU A 36 -34.65 11.51 27.38
CA LEU A 36 -33.91 12.70 26.93
C LEU A 36 -32.40 12.47 26.82
N ALA A 37 -31.86 11.53 27.56
CA ALA A 37 -30.41 11.19 27.47
C ALA A 37 -30.06 10.37 26.24
N SER A 38 -31.01 9.64 25.63
CA SER A 38 -30.80 8.87 24.41
C SER A 38 -30.93 9.69 23.11
N MET A 39 -31.47 10.91 23.17
CA MET A 39 -31.61 11.79 22.00
C MET A 39 -30.46 12.81 21.84
N SER A 40 -29.54 12.91 22.80
CA SER A 40 -28.39 13.84 22.72
C SER A 40 -27.06 13.19 22.34
N SER A 41 -27.03 11.86 22.09
CA SER A 41 -25.79 11.15 21.67
C SER A 41 -25.70 10.84 20.17
N THR A 42 -26.67 11.29 19.35
CA THR A 42 -26.64 11.12 17.89
C THR A 42 -26.23 12.37 17.11
N ALA A 43 -25.72 13.38 17.79
CA ALA A 43 -25.28 14.62 17.15
C ALA A 43 -23.81 14.94 17.47
N SER A 44 -22.86 14.09 17.10
CA SER A 44 -21.46 14.46 16.85
C SER A 44 -20.61 13.30 16.30
N GLN A 45 -21.04 12.66 15.22
CA GLN A 45 -20.16 11.91 14.33
C GLN A 45 -20.27 12.44 12.90
N SER A 46 -20.21 13.75 12.75
CA SER A 46 -19.71 14.36 11.53
C SER A 46 -18.22 14.68 11.73
N SER A 47 -17.40 13.67 11.99
CA SER A 47 -15.99 13.76 11.62
C SER A 47 -15.98 13.98 10.12
N SER A 48 -15.70 15.23 9.70
CA SER A 48 -15.43 15.57 8.32
C SER A 48 -14.51 14.47 7.74
N GLU A 49 -15.05 13.58 6.92
CA GLU A 49 -14.25 12.81 5.98
C GLU A 49 -13.46 13.86 5.21
N LYS A 50 -12.22 14.10 5.61
CA LYS A 50 -11.28 14.82 4.78
C LYS A 50 -11.27 14.08 3.48
N LEU A 51 -11.94 14.65 2.47
CA LEU A 51 -11.99 14.08 1.13
C LEU A 51 -10.55 13.72 0.77
N HIS A 52 -10.31 12.42 0.69
CA HIS A 52 -9.01 11.92 0.27
C HIS A 52 -8.80 12.36 -1.18
N THR A 53 -7.91 13.31 -1.39
CA THR A 53 -7.56 13.78 -2.73
C THR A 53 -6.51 12.84 -3.31
N THR A 54 -6.88 12.09 -4.34
CA THR A 54 -5.98 11.22 -5.11
C THR A 54 -4.87 12.07 -5.75
N VAL A 55 -3.63 11.61 -5.64
CA VAL A 55 -2.47 12.36 -6.11
C VAL A 55 -2.38 12.30 -7.64
N LEU A 56 -2.14 13.46 -8.28
CA LEU A 56 -1.98 13.59 -9.74
C LEU A 56 -3.13 12.94 -10.53
N LEU A 57 -4.37 13.02 -10.00
CA LEU A 57 -5.54 12.30 -10.53
C LEU A 57 -5.79 12.61 -12.01
N GLU A 58 -5.92 13.90 -12.35
CA GLU A 58 -6.24 14.30 -13.72
C GLU A 58 -5.04 14.05 -14.64
N GLU A 59 -3.83 14.32 -14.18
CA GLU A 59 -2.60 14.14 -14.93
C GLU A 59 -2.36 12.68 -15.29
N ALA A 60 -2.55 11.75 -14.34
CA ALA A 60 -2.36 10.32 -14.56
C ALA A 60 -3.40 9.73 -15.52
N VAL A 61 -4.66 10.10 -15.33
CA VAL A 61 -5.75 9.62 -16.23
C VAL A 61 -5.63 10.23 -17.63
N HIS A 62 -5.22 11.50 -17.74
CA HIS A 62 -4.94 12.11 -19.03
C HIS A 62 -3.77 11.43 -19.75
N ALA A 63 -2.72 11.09 -18.98
CA ALA A 63 -1.53 10.43 -19.51
C ALA A 63 -1.79 9.04 -20.09
N LEU A 64 -2.82 8.33 -19.60
CA LEU A 64 -3.24 7.04 -20.15
C LEU A 64 -3.81 7.13 -21.56
N ALA A 65 -4.19 8.32 -22.05
CA ALA A 65 -4.80 8.55 -23.38
C ALA A 65 -5.95 7.56 -23.64
N ILE A 66 -6.91 7.53 -22.74
CA ILE A 66 -7.95 6.49 -22.67
C ILE A 66 -8.76 6.43 -23.98
N LYS A 67 -8.77 5.22 -24.58
CA LYS A 67 -9.69 4.82 -25.64
C LYS A 67 -10.98 4.35 -24.99
N PRO A 68 -12.18 4.86 -25.37
CA PRO A 68 -13.43 4.54 -24.67
C PRO A 68 -13.72 3.04 -24.54
N SER A 69 -13.46 2.25 -25.57
CA SER A 69 -13.70 0.80 -25.59
C SER A 69 -12.47 -0.02 -25.17
N GLY A 70 -11.41 0.60 -24.63
CA GLY A 70 -10.15 -0.04 -24.28
C GLY A 70 -10.20 -0.81 -22.96
N VAL A 71 -9.16 -1.62 -22.73
CA VAL A 71 -8.95 -2.39 -21.50
C VAL A 71 -7.82 -1.73 -20.70
N TYR A 72 -8.09 -1.42 -19.45
CA TYR A 72 -7.17 -0.72 -18.55
C TYR A 72 -6.92 -1.49 -17.27
N VAL A 73 -5.75 -1.30 -16.70
CA VAL A 73 -5.38 -1.84 -15.40
C VAL A 73 -5.02 -0.69 -14.46
N ASP A 74 -5.66 -0.67 -13.30
CA ASP A 74 -5.22 0.07 -12.11
C ASP A 74 -4.54 -0.92 -11.17
N ALA A 75 -3.22 -0.95 -11.16
CA ALA A 75 -2.45 -1.96 -10.43
C ALA A 75 -2.36 -1.68 -8.91
N THR A 76 -2.88 -0.53 -8.47
CA THR A 76 -2.78 0.00 -7.10
C THR A 76 -4.07 0.74 -6.74
N PHE A 77 -5.16 -0.02 -6.58
CA PHE A 77 -6.51 0.54 -6.44
C PHE A 77 -6.66 1.53 -5.28
N GLY A 78 -6.13 1.19 -4.09
CA GLY A 78 -6.25 2.00 -2.88
C GLY A 78 -7.70 2.32 -2.49
N ARG A 79 -8.13 3.56 -2.74
CA ARG A 79 -9.52 4.02 -2.55
C ARG A 79 -10.30 4.16 -3.85
N GLY A 80 -9.69 3.80 -4.98
CA GLY A 80 -10.33 3.82 -6.30
C GLY A 80 -10.54 5.20 -6.90
N GLY A 81 -9.76 6.19 -6.52
CA GLY A 81 -9.85 7.52 -7.09
C GLY A 81 -9.52 7.52 -8.59
N HIS A 82 -8.37 6.97 -8.96
CA HIS A 82 -7.98 6.79 -10.35
C HIS A 82 -8.96 5.87 -11.09
N SER A 83 -9.32 4.73 -10.48
CA SER A 83 -10.28 3.78 -11.07
C SER A 83 -11.60 4.42 -11.44
N ARG A 84 -12.21 5.20 -10.55
CA ARG A 84 -13.47 5.93 -10.86
C ARG A 84 -13.28 6.89 -12.02
N LYS A 85 -12.17 7.62 -12.05
CA LYS A 85 -11.87 8.57 -13.11
C LYS A 85 -11.61 7.91 -14.46
N ILE A 86 -11.00 6.73 -14.48
CA ILE A 86 -10.85 5.90 -15.68
C ILE A 86 -12.22 5.44 -16.18
N LEU A 87 -13.09 4.93 -15.30
CA LEU A 87 -14.44 4.47 -15.65
C LEU A 87 -15.30 5.57 -16.26
N GLU A 88 -15.15 6.84 -15.83
CA GLU A 88 -15.83 8.00 -16.45
C GLU A 88 -15.47 8.20 -17.92
N LYS A 89 -14.30 7.71 -18.37
CA LYS A 89 -13.80 7.85 -19.73
C LYS A 89 -14.13 6.64 -20.62
N LEU A 90 -14.51 5.51 -20.04
CA LEU A 90 -14.83 4.28 -20.76
C LEU A 90 -16.29 4.28 -21.25
N ASP A 91 -16.52 3.66 -22.39
CA ASP A 91 -17.86 3.34 -22.89
C ASP A 91 -18.34 1.95 -22.43
N GLY A 92 -19.48 1.49 -22.93
CA GLY A 92 -20.07 0.20 -22.55
C GLY A 92 -19.24 -1.04 -22.89
N ASN A 93 -18.24 -0.92 -23.78
CA ASN A 93 -17.34 -2.01 -24.19
C ASN A 93 -16.00 -1.96 -23.47
N GLY A 94 -15.66 -0.83 -22.83
CA GLY A 94 -14.43 -0.66 -22.09
C GLY A 94 -14.41 -1.52 -20.84
N ARG A 95 -13.21 -1.85 -20.34
CA ARG A 95 -12.99 -2.64 -19.11
C ARG A 95 -11.91 -2.03 -18.26
N LEU A 96 -12.09 -2.10 -16.94
CA LEU A 96 -11.10 -1.73 -15.94
C LEU A 96 -10.90 -2.89 -14.97
N ILE A 97 -9.68 -3.40 -14.88
CA ILE A 97 -9.25 -4.39 -13.90
C ILE A 97 -8.38 -3.70 -12.88
N ALA A 98 -8.79 -3.72 -11.62
CA ALA A 98 -8.04 -3.11 -10.53
C ALA A 98 -7.43 -4.18 -9.63
N PHE A 99 -6.22 -3.92 -9.15
CA PHE A 99 -5.48 -4.79 -8.24
C PHE A 99 -5.18 -4.05 -6.94
N ASP A 100 -5.26 -4.76 -5.84
CA ASP A 100 -4.68 -4.36 -4.57
C ASP A 100 -4.45 -5.59 -3.69
N ARG A 101 -3.44 -5.54 -2.83
CA ARG A 101 -3.18 -6.57 -1.83
C ARG A 101 -3.80 -6.26 -0.47
N ASP A 102 -4.23 -5.01 -0.24
CA ASP A 102 -4.83 -4.58 1.01
C ASP A 102 -6.32 -4.94 1.05
N LEU A 103 -6.74 -5.69 2.07
CA LEU A 103 -8.15 -6.04 2.27
C LEU A 103 -9.05 -4.80 2.42
N SER A 104 -8.52 -3.69 2.94
CA SER A 104 -9.28 -2.43 3.05
C SER A 104 -9.59 -1.81 1.69
N ALA A 105 -8.72 -2.02 0.69
CA ALA A 105 -8.96 -1.62 -0.69
C ALA A 105 -10.08 -2.47 -1.31
N LEU A 106 -10.10 -3.78 -1.03
CA LEU A 106 -11.17 -4.67 -1.47
C LEU A 106 -12.53 -4.22 -0.92
N GLU A 107 -12.58 -3.87 0.35
CA GLU A 107 -13.81 -3.36 0.97
C GLU A 107 -14.27 -2.05 0.30
N SER A 108 -13.32 -1.14 0.05
CA SER A 108 -13.59 0.13 -0.63
C SER A 108 -14.11 -0.06 -2.06
N SER A 109 -13.67 -1.11 -2.76
CA SER A 109 -14.07 -1.40 -4.14
C SER A 109 -15.54 -1.77 -4.27
N LYS A 110 -16.19 -2.29 -3.23
CA LYS A 110 -17.63 -2.64 -3.20
C LYS A 110 -18.54 -1.44 -3.46
N SER A 111 -18.03 -0.23 -3.27
CA SER A 111 -18.77 1.00 -3.59
C SER A 111 -18.85 1.31 -5.09
N ILE A 112 -18.09 0.60 -5.93
CA ILE A 112 -18.12 0.76 -7.39
C ILE A 112 -19.09 -0.26 -7.98
N GLN A 113 -20.29 0.20 -8.33
CA GLN A 113 -21.36 -0.59 -8.91
C GLN A 113 -21.34 -0.43 -10.45
N ASP A 114 -20.29 -0.94 -11.11
CA ASP A 114 -20.07 -0.80 -12.55
C ASP A 114 -19.67 -2.13 -13.16
N GLN A 115 -20.40 -2.61 -14.16
CA GLN A 115 -20.16 -3.92 -14.81
C GLN A 115 -18.82 -3.97 -15.58
N ARG A 116 -18.25 -2.82 -15.91
CA ARG A 116 -16.96 -2.70 -16.60
C ARG A 116 -15.79 -2.83 -15.63
N PHE A 117 -16.05 -2.79 -14.33
CA PHE A 117 -15.06 -2.82 -13.25
C PHE A 117 -14.92 -4.21 -12.65
N LEU A 118 -13.67 -4.67 -12.50
CA LEU A 118 -13.34 -5.90 -11.79
C LEU A 118 -12.22 -5.63 -10.79
N MET A 119 -12.46 -5.95 -9.53
CA MET A 119 -11.43 -5.91 -8.47
C MET A 119 -10.80 -7.27 -8.26
N VAL A 120 -9.48 -7.31 -8.24
CA VAL A 120 -8.66 -8.50 -8.02
C VAL A 120 -7.83 -8.31 -6.75
N HIS A 121 -8.08 -9.14 -5.72
CA HIS A 121 -7.23 -9.18 -4.54
C HIS A 121 -5.93 -9.91 -4.86
N SER A 122 -4.89 -9.17 -5.18
CA SER A 122 -3.58 -9.72 -5.53
C SER A 122 -2.53 -8.62 -5.52
N HIS A 123 -1.27 -9.00 -5.34
CA HIS A 123 -0.18 -8.06 -5.61
C HIS A 123 -0.06 -7.80 -7.12
N PHE A 124 0.39 -6.63 -7.49
CA PHE A 124 0.58 -6.26 -8.90
C PHE A 124 1.69 -7.08 -9.60
N ALA A 125 2.62 -7.68 -8.84
CA ALA A 125 3.62 -8.60 -9.41
C ALA A 125 3.01 -9.89 -9.99
N ALA A 126 1.77 -10.24 -9.66
CA ALA A 126 1.03 -11.36 -10.25
C ALA A 126 0.10 -10.93 -11.41
N MET A 127 0.13 -9.66 -11.82
CA MET A 127 -0.80 -9.05 -12.77
C MET A 127 -0.89 -9.84 -14.08
N GLN A 128 0.23 -10.20 -14.67
CA GLN A 128 0.26 -10.93 -15.95
C GLN A 128 -0.44 -12.31 -15.85
N THR A 129 -0.16 -13.04 -14.79
CA THR A 129 -0.81 -14.35 -14.54
C THR A 129 -2.31 -14.21 -14.33
N ARG A 130 -2.72 -13.24 -13.51
CA ARG A 130 -4.15 -13.00 -13.22
C ARG A 130 -4.94 -12.55 -14.45
N LEU A 131 -4.36 -11.69 -15.26
CA LEU A 131 -5.00 -11.27 -16.51
C LEU A 131 -5.09 -12.42 -17.52
N ALA A 132 -4.06 -13.26 -17.62
CA ALA A 132 -4.07 -14.46 -18.48
C ALA A 132 -5.18 -15.46 -18.06
N GLU A 133 -5.38 -15.68 -16.75
CA GLU A 133 -6.49 -16.50 -16.22
C GLU A 133 -7.88 -15.97 -16.63
N MET A 134 -8.00 -14.67 -16.89
CA MET A 134 -9.22 -14.01 -17.38
C MET A 134 -9.31 -13.95 -18.91
N GLY A 135 -8.34 -14.53 -19.64
CA GLY A 135 -8.26 -14.45 -21.08
C GLY A 135 -7.82 -13.08 -21.62
N ILE A 136 -7.25 -12.22 -20.77
CA ILE A 136 -6.76 -10.88 -21.12
C ILE A 136 -5.25 -10.97 -21.35
N ASN A 137 -4.83 -10.91 -22.61
CA ASN A 137 -3.42 -11.00 -22.98
C ASN A 137 -2.79 -9.64 -23.29
N GLN A 138 -3.61 -8.62 -23.56
CA GLN A 138 -3.16 -7.26 -23.85
C GLN A 138 -4.12 -6.24 -23.23
N VAL A 139 -3.57 -5.07 -22.87
CA VAL A 139 -4.30 -3.94 -22.31
C VAL A 139 -3.86 -2.63 -22.98
N ASP A 140 -4.76 -1.65 -23.06
CA ASP A 140 -4.49 -0.33 -23.65
C ASP A 140 -3.78 0.63 -22.69
N GLY A 141 -3.81 0.36 -21.39
CA GLY A 141 -3.06 1.14 -20.43
C GLY A 141 -2.96 0.52 -19.05
N ILE A 142 -1.87 0.85 -18.36
CA ILE A 142 -1.57 0.39 -17.00
C ILE A 142 -1.21 1.61 -16.16
N LEU A 143 -1.86 1.75 -15.01
CA LEU A 143 -1.55 2.74 -13.99
C LEU A 143 -0.98 2.05 -12.75
N LEU A 144 0.12 2.59 -12.22
CA LEU A 144 0.64 2.29 -10.90
C LEU A 144 0.74 3.59 -10.09
N ASP A 145 0.05 3.66 -8.95
CA ASP A 145 0.19 4.72 -7.93
C ASP A 145 0.89 4.10 -6.72
N LEU A 146 2.24 4.18 -6.70
CA LEU A 146 3.09 3.43 -5.78
C LEU A 146 3.03 3.97 -4.34
N GLY A 147 3.52 3.19 -3.40
CA GLY A 147 3.64 3.57 -2.00
C GLY A 147 2.43 3.15 -1.15
N ILE A 148 2.09 3.97 -0.16
CA ILE A 148 1.06 3.66 0.84
C ILE A 148 -0.18 4.53 0.68
N SER A 149 -1.33 3.91 0.88
CA SER A 149 -2.62 4.60 0.85
C SER A 149 -2.85 5.42 2.13
N SER A 150 -3.70 6.45 2.04
CA SER A 150 -4.03 7.25 3.23
C SER A 150 -4.65 6.44 4.36
N PRO A 151 -5.56 5.47 4.13
CA PRO A 151 -6.06 4.62 5.21
C PRO A 151 -4.95 3.88 5.96
N GLN A 152 -3.93 3.37 5.26
CA GLN A 152 -2.80 2.71 5.90
C GLN A 152 -2.02 3.64 6.84
N ILE A 153 -1.90 4.94 6.48
CA ILE A 153 -1.23 5.94 7.34
C ILE A 153 -2.13 6.41 8.48
N ASP A 154 -3.42 6.57 8.20
CA ASP A 154 -4.37 7.21 9.14
C ASP A 154 -4.91 6.21 10.18
N ASP A 155 -4.90 4.92 9.88
CA ASP A 155 -5.16 3.85 10.84
C ASP A 155 -3.89 3.53 11.65
N ALA A 156 -3.85 4.00 12.89
CA ALA A 156 -2.72 3.79 13.78
C ALA A 156 -2.39 2.30 13.97
N SER A 157 -3.39 1.42 13.99
CA SER A 157 -3.21 -0.03 14.22
C SER A 157 -2.39 -0.73 13.14
N ARG A 158 -2.28 -0.11 11.95
CA ARG A 158 -1.47 -0.61 10.83
C ARG A 158 0.04 -0.36 11.00
N GLY A 159 0.46 0.49 11.93
CA GLY A 159 1.86 0.72 12.26
C GLY A 159 2.69 1.53 11.24
N PHE A 160 2.09 2.10 10.20
CA PHE A 160 2.81 2.89 9.19
C PHE A 160 3.24 4.28 9.65
N SER A 161 2.66 4.79 10.74
CA SER A 161 2.87 6.16 11.20
C SER A 161 3.40 6.18 12.63
N PHE A 162 4.34 7.07 12.89
CA PHE A 162 4.86 7.36 14.23
C PHE A 162 4.14 8.55 14.90
N ARG A 163 2.99 8.99 14.36
CA ARG A 163 2.18 10.06 14.96
C ARG A 163 1.47 9.60 16.23
N TYR A 164 1.13 8.33 16.27
CA TYR A 164 0.50 7.65 17.40
C TYR A 164 1.36 6.46 17.77
N ASP A 165 1.41 6.13 19.05
CA ASP A 165 2.05 4.90 19.49
C ASP A 165 1.09 3.72 19.25
N ALA A 166 1.53 2.76 18.43
CA ALA A 166 0.68 1.69 17.94
C ALA A 166 1.55 0.45 17.62
N PRO A 167 0.94 -0.75 17.45
CA PRO A 167 1.69 -1.94 17.06
C PRO A 167 2.54 -1.72 15.82
N LEU A 168 3.77 -2.22 15.83
CA LEU A 168 4.74 -2.04 14.75
C LEU A 168 4.56 -3.15 13.70
N ASP A 169 3.46 -3.08 12.92
CA ASP A 169 3.12 -4.06 11.89
C ASP A 169 3.73 -3.67 10.54
N MET A 170 3.26 -2.62 9.89
CA MET A 170 3.62 -2.10 8.56
C MET A 170 3.35 -3.04 7.37
N ARG A 171 2.66 -4.16 7.53
CA ARG A 171 2.26 -4.99 6.39
C ARG A 171 1.10 -4.34 5.63
N MET A 172 1.19 -4.30 4.31
CA MET A 172 0.08 -3.90 3.44
C MET A 172 -0.98 -5.01 3.38
N ASP A 173 -0.55 -6.27 3.22
CA ASP A 173 -1.38 -7.45 3.40
C ASP A 173 -1.17 -8.04 4.80
N GLN A 174 -2.15 -7.83 5.70
CA GLN A 174 -2.06 -8.32 7.07
C GLN A 174 -2.32 -9.84 7.20
N SER A 175 -2.74 -10.50 6.13
CA SER A 175 -2.99 -11.95 6.12
C SER A 175 -1.72 -12.77 5.93
N SER A 176 -0.61 -12.14 5.52
CA SER A 176 0.64 -12.82 5.17
C SER A 176 1.89 -12.01 5.54
N GLY A 177 3.03 -12.67 5.50
CA GLY A 177 4.33 -12.05 5.77
C GLY A 177 4.58 -11.78 7.26
N GLN A 178 5.75 -11.20 7.56
CA GLN A 178 6.16 -10.82 8.90
C GLN A 178 5.93 -9.33 9.16
N THR A 179 5.57 -8.99 10.40
CA THR A 179 5.51 -7.61 10.88
C THR A 179 6.91 -7.02 11.05
N VAL A 180 7.02 -5.69 11.12
CA VAL A 180 8.30 -5.05 11.45
C VAL A 180 8.77 -5.46 12.84
N ALA A 181 7.87 -5.57 13.83
CA ALA A 181 8.22 -6.03 15.17
C ALA A 181 8.84 -7.43 15.16
N GLU A 182 8.25 -8.37 14.42
CA GLU A 182 8.80 -9.72 14.23
C GLU A 182 10.16 -9.68 13.53
N PHE A 183 10.31 -8.89 12.46
CA PHE A 183 11.59 -8.70 11.79
C PHE A 183 12.68 -8.20 12.75
N LEU A 184 12.39 -7.15 13.53
CA LEU A 184 13.33 -6.60 14.50
C LEU A 184 13.68 -7.59 15.62
N SER A 185 12.79 -8.51 15.97
CA SER A 185 13.00 -9.48 17.05
C SER A 185 14.12 -10.48 16.77
N HIS A 186 14.42 -10.79 15.52
CA HIS A 186 15.38 -11.85 15.16
C HIS A 186 16.47 -11.42 14.16
N THR A 187 16.34 -10.24 13.50
CA THR A 187 17.34 -9.79 12.52
C THR A 187 18.71 -9.55 13.14
N THR A 188 19.77 -9.63 12.34
CA THR A 188 21.12 -9.25 12.76
C THR A 188 21.36 -7.75 12.62
N GLU A 189 22.33 -7.21 13.42
CA GLU A 189 22.72 -5.79 13.29
C GLU A 189 23.15 -5.43 11.87
N GLN A 190 23.94 -6.29 11.23
CA GLN A 190 24.43 -6.07 9.88
C GLN A 190 23.27 -6.00 8.88
N HIS A 191 22.36 -6.99 8.90
CA HIS A 191 21.24 -7.03 7.97
C HIS A 191 20.29 -5.84 8.16
N LEU A 192 20.00 -5.47 9.41
CA LEU A 192 19.18 -4.30 9.72
C LEU A 192 19.84 -3.00 9.22
N ALA A 193 21.16 -2.87 9.39
CA ALA A 193 21.89 -1.71 8.88
C ALA A 193 21.83 -1.62 7.34
N GLU A 194 21.94 -2.77 6.65
CA GLU A 194 21.80 -2.84 5.19
C GLU A 194 20.38 -2.45 4.73
N VAL A 195 19.34 -2.95 5.39
CA VAL A 195 17.94 -2.58 5.12
C VAL A 195 17.73 -1.07 5.28
N ILE A 196 18.12 -0.52 6.43
CA ILE A 196 17.96 0.93 6.71
C ILE A 196 18.75 1.78 5.73
N LYS A 197 19.96 1.36 5.36
CA LYS A 197 20.80 2.09 4.41
C LYS A 197 20.24 2.05 3.00
N ASN A 198 19.87 0.87 2.51
CA ASN A 198 19.53 0.66 1.10
C ASN A 198 18.11 1.14 0.77
N TYR A 199 17.15 0.96 1.66
CA TYR A 199 15.75 1.33 1.46
C TYR A 199 15.36 2.69 2.07
N GLY A 200 16.12 3.16 3.07
CA GLY A 200 15.92 4.48 3.67
C GLY A 200 16.87 5.56 3.16
N GLU A 201 17.94 5.19 2.46
CA GLU A 201 19.05 6.10 2.14
C GLU A 201 19.55 6.85 3.41
N GLU A 202 19.51 6.16 4.59
CA GLU A 202 19.80 6.73 5.90
C GLU A 202 21.30 6.66 6.22
N ARG A 203 21.89 7.80 6.53
CA ARG A 203 23.34 7.90 6.82
C ARG A 203 23.74 7.28 8.15
N PHE A 204 22.81 7.30 9.13
CA PHE A 204 23.02 6.77 10.47
C PHE A 204 22.58 5.30 10.59
N ALA A 205 22.41 4.59 9.48
CA ALA A 205 21.87 3.22 9.44
C ALA A 205 22.58 2.26 10.41
N LYS A 206 23.90 2.29 10.48
CA LYS A 206 24.69 1.42 11.40
C LYS A 206 24.42 1.77 12.86
N GLN A 207 24.38 3.05 13.21
CA GLN A 207 24.13 3.51 14.57
C GLN A 207 22.70 3.16 15.02
N ILE A 208 21.71 3.36 14.12
CA ILE A 208 20.31 3.01 14.38
C ILE A 208 20.18 1.50 14.57
N ALA A 209 20.75 0.69 13.67
CA ALA A 209 20.71 -0.76 13.78
C ALA A 209 21.31 -1.23 15.12
N ARG A 210 22.51 -0.73 15.49
CA ARG A 210 23.14 -1.03 16.77
C ARG A 210 22.26 -0.68 17.95
N ALA A 211 21.65 0.52 17.96
CA ALA A 211 20.77 0.97 19.05
C ALA A 211 19.55 0.04 19.20
N ILE A 212 18.92 -0.34 18.09
CA ILE A 212 17.79 -1.28 18.08
C ILE A 212 18.21 -2.65 18.64
N ILE A 213 19.34 -3.19 18.19
CA ILE A 213 19.83 -4.49 18.64
C ILE A 213 20.24 -4.47 20.11
N THR A 214 20.81 -3.35 20.59
CA THR A 214 21.17 -3.18 22.01
C THR A 214 19.90 -3.20 22.87
N GLU A 215 18.88 -2.42 22.54
CA GLU A 215 17.59 -2.42 23.27
C GLU A 215 16.99 -3.83 23.34
N ARG A 216 16.95 -4.53 22.20
CA ARG A 216 16.46 -5.91 22.16
C ARG A 216 17.25 -6.84 23.06
N ASN A 217 18.58 -6.78 23.03
CA ASN A 217 19.45 -7.65 23.82
C ASN A 217 19.39 -7.35 25.33
N ASP A 218 19.05 -6.11 25.69
CA ASP A 218 18.78 -5.68 27.07
C ASP A 218 17.40 -6.12 27.59
N GLY A 219 16.67 -6.94 26.82
CA GLY A 219 15.34 -7.44 27.19
C GLY A 219 14.20 -6.43 26.96
N ARG A 220 14.43 -5.40 26.17
CA ARG A 220 13.44 -4.40 25.76
C ARG A 220 13.11 -4.56 24.27
N PRO A 221 12.22 -5.51 23.89
CA PRO A 221 11.83 -5.70 22.50
C PRO A 221 11.10 -4.46 21.97
N ILE A 222 11.34 -4.13 20.70
CA ILE A 222 10.68 -3.00 20.03
C ILE A 222 9.42 -3.51 19.36
N THR A 223 8.28 -3.17 19.93
CA THR A 223 6.96 -3.69 19.52
C THR A 223 6.01 -2.61 19.03
N THR A 224 6.35 -1.34 19.30
CA THR A 224 5.50 -0.21 18.93
C THR A 224 6.23 0.83 18.07
N THR A 225 5.44 1.61 17.35
CA THR A 225 5.94 2.71 16.51
C THR A 225 6.62 3.80 17.32
N GLY A 226 6.11 4.06 18.54
CA GLY A 226 6.68 5.07 19.45
C GLY A 226 8.05 4.66 19.99
N GLU A 227 8.23 3.38 20.37
CA GLU A 227 9.53 2.84 20.81
C GLU A 227 10.57 2.97 19.69
N LEU A 228 10.25 2.54 18.47
CA LEU A 228 11.13 2.67 17.33
C LEU A 228 11.48 4.14 17.04
N ALA A 229 10.49 5.01 17.00
CA ALA A 229 10.70 6.43 16.71
C ALA A 229 11.60 7.11 17.77
N LYS A 230 11.46 6.77 19.03
CA LYS A 230 12.32 7.24 20.13
C LYS A 230 13.79 6.83 19.93
N ILE A 231 14.03 5.55 19.65
CA ILE A 231 15.39 5.01 19.42
C ILE A 231 16.03 5.74 18.24
N VAL A 232 15.31 5.89 17.13
CA VAL A 232 15.85 6.57 15.95
C VAL A 232 16.12 8.04 16.26
N ALA A 233 15.19 8.76 16.90
CA ALA A 233 15.35 10.18 17.22
C ALA A 233 16.53 10.44 18.16
N SER A 234 16.81 9.56 19.12
CA SER A 234 17.97 9.68 20.00
C SER A 234 19.31 9.41 19.29
N THR A 235 19.27 8.65 18.19
CA THR A 235 20.47 8.23 17.45
C THR A 235 20.83 9.18 16.32
N VAL A 236 19.84 9.74 15.62
CA VAL A 236 20.03 10.61 14.46
C VAL A 236 20.34 12.05 14.91
N THR A 237 21.58 12.47 14.77
CA THR A 237 22.06 13.79 15.21
C THR A 237 21.89 14.89 14.15
N ARG A 238 21.68 14.51 12.89
CA ARG A 238 21.51 15.46 11.75
C ARG A 238 20.42 14.95 10.82
N PHE A 239 19.38 15.74 10.64
CA PHE A 239 18.27 15.47 9.73
C PHE A 239 17.82 16.74 9.02
N GLU A 240 17.07 16.61 7.95
CA GLU A 240 16.59 17.74 7.16
C GLU A 240 15.57 18.58 7.95
N PRO A 241 15.68 19.91 7.94
CA PRO A 241 14.71 20.77 8.63
C PRO A 241 13.28 20.46 8.16
N GLY A 242 12.37 20.26 9.10
CA GLY A 242 10.96 19.94 8.83
C GLY A 242 10.67 18.48 8.53
N GLN A 243 11.66 17.57 8.57
CA GLN A 243 11.45 16.12 8.54
C GLN A 243 11.64 15.51 9.93
N ASN A 244 10.83 14.50 10.24
CA ASN A 244 11.07 13.70 11.44
C ASN A 244 12.26 12.77 11.20
N PRO A 245 13.23 12.66 12.14
CA PRO A 245 14.40 11.80 11.98
C PRO A 245 14.05 10.32 11.73
N ALA A 246 12.90 9.83 12.20
CA ALA A 246 12.46 8.46 12.00
C ALA A 246 11.94 8.17 10.58
N THR A 247 11.64 9.19 9.76
CA THR A 247 10.98 9.02 8.45
C THR A 247 11.69 8.02 7.55
N ARG A 248 13.02 8.13 7.40
CA ARG A 248 13.81 7.25 6.52
C ARG A 248 13.89 5.82 7.03
N THR A 249 13.97 5.64 8.35
CA THR A 249 13.96 4.30 8.97
C THR A 249 12.61 3.62 8.80
N PHE A 250 11.50 4.33 9.03
CA PHE A 250 10.16 3.82 8.80
C PHE A 250 9.93 3.46 7.33
N GLN A 251 10.36 4.30 6.39
CA GLN A 251 10.32 3.99 4.96
C GLN A 251 11.11 2.72 4.64
N ALA A 252 12.32 2.56 5.18
CA ALA A 252 13.15 1.40 4.92
C ALA A 252 12.51 0.10 5.38
N LEU A 253 11.99 0.08 6.60
CA LEU A 253 11.35 -1.11 7.18
C LEU A 253 10.05 -1.45 6.45
N ARG A 254 9.24 -0.45 6.08
CA ARG A 254 8.05 -0.63 5.27
C ARG A 254 8.36 -1.27 3.92
N ILE A 255 9.31 -0.70 3.18
CA ILE A 255 9.74 -1.22 1.88
C ILE A 255 10.20 -2.67 2.01
N TYR A 256 10.97 -2.96 3.04
CA TYR A 256 11.53 -4.29 3.26
C TYR A 256 10.45 -5.35 3.55
N VAL A 257 9.58 -5.12 4.54
CA VAL A 257 8.56 -6.13 4.92
C VAL A 257 7.51 -6.34 3.83
N ASN A 258 7.28 -5.34 2.99
CA ASN A 258 6.34 -5.43 1.88
C ASN A 258 7.00 -5.79 0.53
N GLN A 259 8.32 -5.91 0.46
CA GLN A 259 9.08 -6.21 -0.77
C GLN A 259 8.73 -5.26 -1.92
N GLU A 260 8.51 -3.96 -1.62
CA GLU A 260 7.92 -2.99 -2.56
C GLU A 260 8.76 -2.80 -3.82
N LEU A 261 10.09 -2.72 -3.69
CA LEU A 261 10.98 -2.49 -4.82
C LEU A 261 11.20 -3.74 -5.65
N GLU A 262 11.26 -4.91 -5.03
CA GLU A 262 11.35 -6.21 -5.67
C GLU A 262 10.09 -6.47 -6.52
N GLU A 263 8.91 -6.22 -5.96
CA GLU A 263 7.66 -6.31 -6.70
C GLU A 263 7.62 -5.36 -7.89
N LEU A 264 8.02 -4.11 -7.70
CA LEU A 264 8.06 -3.13 -8.77
C LEU A 264 9.01 -3.59 -9.90
N ALA A 265 10.20 -4.08 -9.53
CA ALA A 265 11.18 -4.56 -10.51
C ALA A 265 10.65 -5.76 -11.33
N LEU A 266 9.92 -6.68 -10.68
CA LEU A 266 9.28 -7.84 -11.35
C LEU A 266 8.08 -7.43 -12.22
N THR A 267 7.42 -6.33 -11.90
CA THR A 267 6.23 -5.86 -12.60
C THR A 267 6.54 -5.07 -13.87
N MET A 268 7.64 -4.34 -13.89
CA MET A 268 7.99 -3.54 -15.07
C MET A 268 8.06 -4.35 -16.39
N PRO A 269 8.73 -5.52 -16.45
CA PRO A 269 8.70 -6.37 -17.64
C PRO A 269 7.30 -6.87 -18.00
N GLN A 270 6.44 -7.16 -17.01
CA GLN A 270 5.06 -7.58 -17.24
C GLN A 270 4.23 -6.45 -17.87
N CYS A 271 4.43 -5.20 -17.42
CA CYS A 271 3.78 -4.05 -18.04
C CYS A 271 4.12 -3.95 -19.52
N LEU A 272 5.40 -4.13 -19.89
CA LEU A 272 5.82 -4.13 -21.28
C LEU A 272 5.18 -5.25 -22.09
N ALA A 273 5.10 -6.47 -21.55
CA ALA A 273 4.51 -7.63 -22.22
C ALA A 273 2.99 -7.49 -22.42
N LEU A 274 2.30 -6.89 -21.46
CA LEU A 274 0.84 -6.73 -21.45
C LEU A 274 0.34 -5.55 -22.30
N LEU A 275 1.13 -4.49 -22.47
CA LEU A 275 0.69 -3.33 -23.21
C LEU A 275 0.50 -3.66 -24.70
N ALA A 276 -0.65 -3.34 -25.25
CA ALA A 276 -0.89 -3.31 -26.66
C ALA A 276 -0.01 -2.23 -27.35
N PRO A 277 0.25 -2.31 -28.66
CA PRO A 277 0.85 -1.21 -29.41
C PRO A 277 0.12 0.12 -29.14
N GLN A 278 0.88 1.20 -28.88
CA GLN A 278 0.40 2.52 -28.46
C GLN A 278 -0.30 2.55 -27.08
N GLY A 279 -0.28 1.43 -26.34
CA GLY A 279 -0.73 1.37 -24.95
C GLY A 279 0.19 2.18 -24.03
N ARG A 280 -0.38 2.75 -22.96
CA ARG A 280 0.30 3.68 -22.05
C ARG A 280 0.59 3.04 -20.69
N LEU A 281 1.81 3.24 -20.21
CA LEU A 281 2.21 2.99 -18.84
C LEU A 281 2.32 4.33 -18.11
N ALA A 282 1.55 4.53 -17.06
CA ALA A 282 1.62 5.68 -16.17
C ALA A 282 2.01 5.22 -14.77
N VAL A 283 3.12 5.73 -14.23
CA VAL A 283 3.62 5.34 -12.90
C VAL A 283 3.86 6.57 -12.06
N ILE A 284 3.20 6.64 -10.90
CA ILE A 284 3.42 7.64 -9.86
C ILE A 284 4.32 7.01 -8.81
N SER A 285 5.46 7.65 -8.54
CA SER A 285 6.44 7.26 -7.51
C SER A 285 6.51 8.33 -6.43
N PHE A 286 6.73 7.95 -5.17
CA PHE A 286 6.79 8.89 -4.03
C PHE A 286 8.19 9.04 -3.44
N HIS A 287 9.13 8.19 -3.82
CA HIS A 287 10.53 8.32 -3.40
C HIS A 287 11.52 7.93 -4.51
N SER A 288 12.79 8.32 -4.31
CA SER A 288 13.87 8.19 -5.27
C SER A 288 14.13 6.76 -5.75
N LEU A 289 13.92 5.76 -4.91
CA LEU A 289 14.20 4.36 -5.24
C LEU A 289 13.18 3.81 -6.23
N GLU A 290 11.88 4.09 -6.04
CA GLU A 290 10.83 3.75 -7.00
C GLU A 290 11.08 4.44 -8.35
N ASP A 291 11.26 5.76 -8.31
CA ASP A 291 11.47 6.57 -9.52
C ASP A 291 12.70 6.10 -10.31
N ARG A 292 13.75 5.65 -9.61
CA ARG A 292 14.97 5.11 -10.22
C ARG A 292 14.71 3.84 -11.00
N ILE A 293 13.93 2.88 -10.45
CA ILE A 293 13.55 1.63 -11.11
C ILE A 293 12.76 1.93 -12.38
N VAL A 294 11.70 2.73 -12.26
CA VAL A 294 10.83 3.09 -13.39
C VAL A 294 11.62 3.83 -14.47
N LYS A 295 12.40 4.84 -14.10
CA LYS A 295 13.23 5.62 -15.02
C LYS A 295 14.24 4.74 -15.75
N GLN A 296 14.93 3.86 -15.00
CA GLN A 296 15.93 2.96 -15.58
C GLN A 296 15.27 2.02 -16.57
N PHE A 297 14.18 1.36 -16.18
CA PHE A 297 13.43 0.44 -17.04
C PHE A 297 12.97 1.12 -18.34
N VAL A 298 12.30 2.28 -18.25
CA VAL A 298 11.82 3.00 -19.43
C VAL A 298 12.99 3.40 -20.34
N ARG A 299 14.11 3.84 -19.76
CA ARG A 299 15.30 4.21 -20.52
C ARG A 299 15.89 3.01 -21.26
N ASP A 300 16.01 1.86 -20.60
CA ASP A 300 16.60 0.67 -21.19
C ASP A 300 15.74 0.12 -22.33
N GLN A 301 14.40 0.19 -22.21
CA GLN A 301 13.47 -0.20 -23.27
C GLN A 301 13.32 0.85 -24.38
N ALA A 302 13.72 2.10 -24.15
CA ALA A 302 13.71 3.18 -25.14
C ALA A 302 15.03 3.32 -25.89
N ASN A 303 16.12 2.77 -25.34
CA ASN A 303 17.42 2.83 -25.96
C ASN A 303 17.55 1.77 -27.07
N ARG A 304 18.26 2.18 -28.13
CA ARG A 304 18.64 1.31 -29.24
C ARG A 304 19.99 0.64 -29.03
N ASP A 305 20.75 1.06 -28.00
CA ASP A 305 22.16 0.72 -27.84
C ASP A 305 22.42 -0.14 -26.61
N ASP A 306 22.49 -1.46 -26.80
CA ASP A 306 23.18 -2.39 -25.89
C ASP A 306 24.66 -2.60 -26.30
N PHE A 307 25.16 -1.82 -27.28
CA PHE A 307 26.51 -1.93 -27.76
C PHE A 307 27.49 -1.05 -26.97
N PRO A 308 28.76 -1.49 -26.85
CA PRO A 308 29.80 -0.65 -26.24
C PRO A 308 29.92 0.69 -26.96
N PRO A 309 30.24 1.78 -26.24
CA PRO A 309 30.49 3.08 -26.87
C PRO A 309 31.53 2.95 -28.01
N ASN A 310 31.23 3.52 -29.16
CA ASN A 310 32.07 3.47 -30.39
C ASN A 310 32.11 2.13 -31.15
N PHE A 311 31.23 1.17 -30.81
CA PHE A 311 31.10 -0.01 -31.64
C PHE A 311 30.37 0.32 -32.97
N PRO A 312 30.95 0.08 -34.15
CA PRO A 312 30.34 0.49 -35.40
C PRO A 312 29.17 -0.46 -35.77
N VAL A 313 27.95 -0.07 -35.38
CA VAL A 313 26.71 -0.78 -35.77
C VAL A 313 25.97 0.06 -36.81
N ARG A 314 25.46 -0.60 -37.85
CA ARG A 314 24.59 0.10 -38.81
C ARG A 314 23.27 0.48 -38.09
N ALA A 315 22.73 1.64 -38.39
CA ALA A 315 21.46 2.09 -37.83
C ALA A 315 20.28 1.12 -38.07
N ALA A 316 20.36 0.32 -39.16
CA ALA A 316 19.38 -0.72 -39.48
C ALA A 316 19.49 -1.97 -38.60
N ASP A 317 20.65 -2.21 -38.00
CA ASP A 317 20.94 -3.39 -37.18
C ASP A 317 20.69 -3.10 -35.68
N LEU A 318 20.40 -1.84 -35.32
CA LEU A 318 20.07 -1.46 -33.94
C LEU A 318 18.69 -2.00 -33.56
N PRO A 319 18.53 -2.57 -32.35
CA PRO A 319 17.23 -2.98 -31.84
C PRO A 319 16.25 -1.80 -31.87
N GLN A 320 15.04 -2.05 -32.32
CA GLN A 320 14.01 -1.02 -32.26
C GLN A 320 13.52 -0.84 -30.82
N PRO A 321 13.34 0.40 -30.35
CA PRO A 321 12.88 0.63 -28.99
C PRO A 321 11.47 0.06 -28.79
N LYS A 322 11.27 -0.66 -27.69
CA LYS A 322 9.97 -1.25 -27.33
C LYS A 322 9.08 -0.27 -26.56
N LEU A 323 9.68 0.71 -25.90
CA LEU A 323 8.97 1.84 -25.24
C LEU A 323 9.51 3.16 -25.76
N LYS A 324 8.68 4.18 -25.71
CA LYS A 324 9.10 5.58 -25.82
C LYS A 324 8.57 6.37 -24.63
N GLY A 325 9.41 7.22 -24.05
CA GLY A 325 8.97 8.16 -23.01
C GLY A 325 7.98 9.17 -23.58
N VAL A 326 6.92 9.48 -22.84
CA VAL A 326 5.89 10.45 -23.24
C VAL A 326 6.01 11.72 -22.41
N GLY A 327 6.43 12.80 -23.04
CA GLY A 327 6.59 14.09 -22.38
C GLY A 327 7.71 14.12 -21.34
N LYS A 328 7.66 15.14 -20.47
CA LYS A 328 8.54 15.29 -19.32
C LYS A 328 7.89 14.68 -18.09
N THR A 329 8.69 14.42 -17.07
CA THR A 329 8.21 14.05 -15.74
C THR A 329 7.22 15.10 -15.21
N ILE A 330 6.07 14.67 -14.73
CA ILE A 330 5.02 15.52 -14.16
C ILE A 330 5.12 15.48 -12.64
N LYS A 331 5.02 16.64 -12.01
CA LYS A 331 5.00 16.79 -10.55
C LYS A 331 3.70 17.47 -10.13
N PRO A 332 3.24 17.26 -8.90
CA PRO A 332 2.06 17.93 -8.36
C PRO A 332 2.21 19.45 -8.41
N SER A 333 1.12 20.14 -8.69
CA SER A 333 1.07 21.60 -8.65
C SER A 333 1.25 22.13 -7.21
N ALA A 334 1.71 23.36 -7.05
CA ALA A 334 1.78 24.01 -5.74
C ALA A 334 0.41 24.05 -5.03
N LYS A 335 -0.69 24.15 -5.79
CA LYS A 335 -2.06 24.11 -5.27
C LYS A 335 -2.38 22.72 -4.70
N GLU A 336 -2.02 21.67 -5.40
CA GLU A 336 -2.22 20.30 -4.96
C GLU A 336 -1.38 19.99 -3.72
N VAL A 337 -0.09 20.37 -3.70
CA VAL A 337 0.78 20.18 -2.53
C VAL A 337 0.25 20.91 -1.30
N LYS A 338 -0.33 22.11 -1.48
CA LYS A 338 -0.96 22.85 -0.38
C LYS A 338 -2.20 22.14 0.16
N ALA A 339 -3.01 21.57 -0.72
CA ALA A 339 -4.23 20.83 -0.35
C ALA A 339 -3.91 19.43 0.20
N ASN A 340 -2.93 18.74 -0.39
CA ASN A 340 -2.46 17.41 0.01
C ASN A 340 -0.93 17.39 0.13
N PRO A 341 -0.36 17.70 1.32
CA PRO A 341 1.09 17.70 1.53
C PRO A 341 1.78 16.35 1.22
N ARG A 342 1.02 15.23 1.23
CA ARG A 342 1.54 13.90 0.89
C ARG A 342 1.94 13.79 -0.59
N SER A 343 1.35 14.61 -1.46
CA SER A 343 1.69 14.65 -2.88
C SER A 343 3.06 15.26 -3.18
N ARG A 344 3.67 16.01 -2.24
CA ARG A 344 4.90 16.81 -2.45
C ARG A 344 6.02 16.07 -3.16
N SER A 345 6.21 14.80 -2.86
CA SER A 345 7.30 13.97 -3.41
C SER A 345 6.87 13.16 -4.65
N ALA A 346 5.61 13.23 -5.04
CA ALA A 346 5.10 12.46 -6.16
C ALA A 346 5.72 12.88 -7.49
N VAL A 347 5.98 11.88 -8.32
CA VAL A 347 6.57 12.03 -9.66
C VAL A 347 5.85 11.07 -10.60
N LEU A 348 5.13 11.58 -11.58
CA LEU A 348 4.49 10.78 -12.62
C LEU A 348 5.43 10.66 -13.83
N ARG A 349 5.70 9.42 -14.24
CA ARG A 349 6.35 9.06 -15.50
C ARG A 349 5.39 8.33 -16.41
N VAL A 350 5.49 8.64 -17.70
CA VAL A 350 4.64 8.04 -18.74
C VAL A 350 5.52 7.46 -19.84
N ALA A 351 5.20 6.24 -20.24
CA ALA A 351 5.78 5.60 -21.39
C ALA A 351 4.69 5.02 -22.30
N GLU A 352 4.99 4.88 -23.57
CA GLU A 352 4.09 4.31 -24.58
C GLU A 352 4.77 3.12 -25.24
N ARG A 353 4.04 2.03 -25.39
CA ARG A 353 4.44 0.88 -26.16
C ARG A 353 4.56 1.25 -27.64
N THR A 354 5.66 0.94 -28.26
CA THR A 354 5.85 1.09 -29.72
C THR A 354 5.15 -0.05 -30.49
N ASP A 355 5.12 0.05 -31.80
CA ASP A 355 4.56 -0.99 -32.68
C ASP A 355 5.51 -2.18 -32.88
N VAL A 356 6.65 -2.19 -32.20
CA VAL A 356 7.65 -3.25 -32.26
C VAL A 356 7.20 -4.46 -31.43
N VAL A 357 7.14 -5.62 -32.06
CA VAL A 357 6.76 -6.90 -31.45
C VAL A 357 7.92 -7.51 -30.65
#